data_704e2b4ea06298c521cd28f23cc2b5f6
#
_entry.id   704e2b4ea06298c521cd28f23cc2b5f6
#
_cell.length_a   1.000
_cell.length_b   1.000
_cell.length_c   1.000
_cell.angle_alpha   90.00
_cell.angle_beta   90.00
_cell.angle_gamma   90.00
#
_symmetry.space_group_name_H-M   'P 1'
#
loop_
_entity.id
_entity.type
_entity.pdbx_description
1 polymer ?
#
loop_
_entity_poly.entity_id
_entity_poly.type
_entity_poly.pdbx_seq_one_letter_code
_entity_poly.pdbx_strand_id
1 'polypeptide(L)'
;MQADNMYKVSVIVLIYKVEKYIERCARSLFCQTMQDIEYIFVNDCTPDHSIQVLQSVIDEYPQRKSDIKIISHEKNMGSGAARNTGLEAAGGEYVIYCDGDDWVDPDMYEKLYIKAREDNADIVMCDY
;
A
#
# COMPACT_ATOMS: atom_id res chain seq x y z
N MET A 1 3.21 -7.52 27.66
CA MET A 1 4.23 -7.64 26.63
C MET A 1 3.76 -6.95 25.37
N GLN A 2 4.60 -6.20 24.80
CA GLN A 2 4.30 -5.57 23.54
C GLN A 2 4.42 -6.59 22.42
N ALA A 3 3.42 -6.65 21.56
CA ALA A 3 3.50 -7.48 20.38
C ALA A 3 4.47 -6.85 19.38
N ASP A 4 5.37 -7.63 18.87
CA ASP A 4 6.26 -7.14 17.82
C ASP A 4 5.45 -6.94 16.55
N ASN A 5 5.70 -5.86 15.86
CA ASN A 5 5.09 -5.64 14.56
C ASN A 5 5.69 -6.61 13.56
N MET A 6 4.83 -7.30 12.82
CA MET A 6 5.24 -8.24 11.80
C MET A 6 5.94 -7.52 10.66
N TYR A 7 5.54 -6.26 10.42
CA TYR A 7 6.06 -5.44 9.34
C TYR A 7 6.61 -4.13 9.88
N LYS A 8 7.61 -3.61 9.19
CA LYS A 8 8.14 -2.28 9.50
C LYS A 8 7.23 -1.20 8.93
N VAL A 9 6.65 -1.44 7.77
CA VAL A 9 5.84 -0.47 7.05
C VAL A 9 4.58 -1.13 6.53
N SER A 10 3.46 -0.45 6.67
CA SER A 10 2.21 -0.80 5.99
C SER A 10 1.93 0.27 4.94
N VAL A 11 1.85 -0.14 3.68
CA VAL A 11 1.53 0.77 2.58
C VAL A 11 0.07 0.61 2.24
N ILE A 12 -0.70 1.68 2.36
CA ILE A 12 -2.12 1.69 2.07
C ILE A 12 -2.32 2.35 0.71
N VAL A 13 -2.89 1.60 -0.23
CA VAL A 13 -3.09 2.06 -1.61
C VAL A 13 -4.58 2.12 -1.90
N LEU A 14 -5.04 3.29 -2.32
CA LEU A 14 -6.45 3.51 -2.64
C LEU A 14 -6.70 3.17 -4.11
N ILE A 15 -7.70 2.33 -4.36
CA ILE A 15 -8.06 1.89 -5.70
C ILE A 15 -9.44 2.42 -6.06
N TYR A 16 -9.47 3.38 -6.98
CA TYR A 16 -10.72 3.86 -7.57
C TYR A 16 -10.42 4.50 -8.91
N LYS A 17 -10.87 3.86 -9.98
CA LYS A 17 -10.69 4.34 -11.36
C LYS A 17 -9.22 4.60 -11.72
N VAL A 18 -8.35 3.65 -11.37
CA VAL A 18 -6.91 3.74 -11.65
C VAL A 18 -6.43 2.65 -12.62
N GLU A 19 -7.33 2.11 -13.42
CA GLU A 19 -7.04 1.01 -14.33
C GLU A 19 -5.81 1.27 -15.20
N LYS A 20 -5.61 2.52 -15.64
CA LYS A 20 -4.50 2.88 -16.52
C LYS A 20 -3.18 3.04 -15.79
N TYR A 21 -3.21 3.13 -14.46
CA TYR A 21 -2.04 3.50 -13.67
C TYR A 21 -1.62 2.44 -12.66
N ILE A 22 -2.56 1.57 -12.26
CA ILE A 22 -2.33 0.65 -11.16
C ILE A 22 -1.20 -0.33 -11.43
N GLU A 23 -0.98 -0.72 -12.69
CA GLU A 23 0.11 -1.63 -13.01
C GLU A 23 1.45 -1.02 -12.65
N ARG A 24 1.71 0.22 -13.08
CA ARG A 24 2.96 0.91 -12.78
C ARG A 24 3.12 1.14 -11.27
N CYS A 25 2.04 1.55 -10.62
CA CYS A 25 2.03 1.74 -9.18
C CYS A 25 2.42 0.44 -8.46
N ALA A 26 1.72 -0.65 -8.75
CA ALA A 26 1.95 -1.93 -8.08
C ALA A 26 3.36 -2.46 -8.33
N ARG A 27 3.85 -2.37 -9.56
CA ARG A 27 5.21 -2.83 -9.86
C ARG A 27 6.25 -2.04 -9.05
N SER A 28 6.07 -0.72 -8.93
CA SER A 28 6.99 0.10 -8.16
C SER A 28 6.96 -0.26 -6.68
N LEU A 29 5.79 -0.63 -6.16
CA LEU A 29 5.64 -1.03 -4.77
C LEU A 29 6.30 -2.39 -4.50
N PHE A 30 6.12 -3.35 -5.40
CA PHE A 30 6.63 -4.71 -5.20
C PHE A 30 8.13 -4.81 -5.47
N CYS A 31 8.72 -3.81 -6.12
CA CYS A 31 10.15 -3.76 -6.39
C CYS A 31 10.94 -2.98 -5.33
N GLN A 32 10.32 -2.63 -4.21
CA GLN A 32 11.03 -1.91 -3.15
C GLN A 32 12.18 -2.75 -2.58
N THR A 33 13.27 -2.06 -2.27
CA THR A 33 14.45 -2.70 -1.67
C THR A 33 14.16 -3.24 -0.27
N MET A 34 13.23 -2.59 0.45
CA MET A 34 12.82 -3.03 1.78
C MET A 34 11.91 -4.26 1.68
N GLN A 35 12.12 -5.24 2.56
CA GLN A 35 11.36 -6.48 2.53
C GLN A 35 10.20 -6.54 3.53
N ASP A 36 10.31 -5.85 4.65
CA ASP A 36 9.33 -5.95 5.74
C ASP A 36 8.17 -4.97 5.52
N ILE A 37 7.52 -5.09 4.37
CA ILE A 37 6.40 -4.23 3.97
C ILE A 37 5.17 -5.07 3.74
N GLU A 38 4.03 -4.66 4.32
CA GLU A 38 2.75 -5.18 3.90
C GLU A 38 2.06 -4.15 3.02
N TYR A 39 1.33 -4.63 2.02
CA TYR A 39 0.60 -3.78 1.09
C TYR A 39 -0.89 -4.02 1.29
N ILE A 40 -1.63 -2.95 1.55
CA ILE A 40 -3.07 -3.01 1.76
C ILE A 40 -3.73 -2.18 0.67
N PHE A 41 -4.32 -2.87 -0.30
CA PHE A 41 -5.04 -2.22 -1.39
C PHE A 41 -6.52 -2.13 -0.99
N VAL A 42 -7.05 -0.93 -0.92
CA VAL A 42 -8.45 -0.72 -0.57
C VAL A 42 -9.21 -0.36 -1.84
N ASN A 43 -10.07 -1.27 -2.27
CA ASN A 43 -10.92 -1.09 -3.43
C ASN A 43 -12.19 -0.39 -2.99
N ASP A 44 -12.35 0.88 -3.38
CA ASP A 44 -13.52 1.67 -3.01
C ASP A 44 -14.65 1.48 -4.03
N CYS A 45 -14.94 0.22 -4.33
CA CYS A 45 -15.98 -0.16 -5.28
C CYS A 45 -15.74 0.43 -6.67
N THR A 46 -14.52 0.23 -7.18
CA THR A 46 -14.16 0.78 -8.48
C THR A 46 -14.98 0.12 -9.60
N PRO A 47 -15.54 0.90 -10.53
CA PRO A 47 -16.37 0.34 -11.61
C PRO A 47 -15.55 -0.22 -12.77
N ASP A 48 -14.26 0.04 -12.81
CA ASP A 48 -13.39 -0.37 -13.92
C ASP A 48 -12.65 -1.66 -13.60
N HIS A 49 -11.62 -1.99 -14.38
CA HIS A 49 -10.86 -3.23 -14.24
C HIS A 49 -9.57 -3.05 -13.40
N SER A 50 -9.53 -2.05 -12.53
CA SER A 50 -8.35 -1.79 -11.70
C SER A 50 -7.91 -3.02 -10.91
N ILE A 51 -8.86 -3.74 -10.32
CA ILE A 51 -8.53 -4.92 -9.49
C ILE A 51 -8.01 -6.07 -10.34
N GLN A 52 -8.58 -6.29 -11.53
CA GLN A 52 -8.12 -7.35 -12.42
C GLN A 52 -6.68 -7.09 -12.86
N VAL A 53 -6.35 -5.83 -13.18
CA VAL A 53 -4.98 -5.45 -13.53
C VAL A 53 -4.05 -5.67 -12.33
N LEU A 54 -4.47 -5.25 -11.15
CA LEU A 54 -3.69 -5.44 -9.92
C LEU A 54 -3.42 -6.92 -9.66
N GLN A 55 -4.43 -7.77 -9.78
CA GLN A 55 -4.26 -9.20 -9.57
C GLN A 55 -3.23 -9.80 -10.54
N SER A 56 -3.25 -9.36 -11.81
CA SER A 56 -2.27 -9.81 -12.80
C SER A 56 -0.85 -9.46 -12.39
N VAL A 57 -0.65 -8.27 -11.82
CA VAL A 57 0.67 -7.85 -11.35
C VAL A 57 1.08 -8.67 -10.12
N ILE A 58 0.17 -8.86 -9.18
CA ILE A 58 0.44 -9.64 -7.97
C ILE A 58 0.95 -11.03 -8.32
N ASP A 59 0.35 -11.66 -9.33
CA ASP A 59 0.73 -13.01 -9.76
C ASP A 59 2.16 -13.08 -10.30
N GLU A 60 2.74 -11.96 -10.71
CA GLU A 60 4.12 -11.90 -11.17
C GLU A 60 5.13 -11.71 -10.01
N TYR A 61 4.65 -11.49 -8.79
CA TYR A 61 5.50 -11.24 -7.62
C TYR A 61 5.14 -12.22 -6.49
N PRO A 62 5.37 -13.53 -6.70
CA PRO A 62 4.97 -14.53 -5.69
C PRO A 62 5.64 -14.33 -4.34
N GLN A 63 6.84 -13.73 -4.31
CA GLN A 63 7.56 -13.48 -3.07
C GLN A 63 6.88 -12.39 -2.21
N ARG A 64 6.01 -11.59 -2.81
CA ARG A 64 5.26 -10.54 -2.08
C ARG A 64 3.83 -10.96 -1.76
N LYS A 65 3.35 -12.04 -2.36
CA LYS A 65 1.93 -12.37 -2.35
C LYS A 65 1.35 -12.53 -0.94
N SER A 66 2.10 -13.12 -0.03
CA SER A 66 1.65 -13.31 1.35
C SER A 66 1.57 -12.01 2.15
N ASP A 67 2.19 -10.96 1.64
CA ASP A 67 2.24 -9.65 2.30
C ASP A 67 1.23 -8.67 1.70
N ILE A 68 0.35 -9.14 0.83
CA ILE A 68 -0.61 -8.30 0.11
C ILE A 68 -2.03 -8.64 0.56
N LYS A 69 -2.79 -7.60 0.88
CA LYS A 69 -4.21 -7.72 1.21
C LYS A 69 -5.01 -6.82 0.28
N ILE A 70 -6.16 -7.30 -0.16
CA ILE A 70 -7.11 -6.48 -0.92
C ILE A 70 -8.41 -6.46 -0.15
N ILE A 71 -8.85 -5.27 0.23
CA ILE A 71 -10.09 -5.07 0.96
C ILE A 71 -11.03 -4.28 0.05
N SER A 72 -12.24 -4.79 -0.16
CA SER A 72 -13.20 -4.17 -1.06
C SER A 72 -14.41 -3.64 -0.30
N HIS A 73 -14.79 -2.40 -0.58
CA HIS A 73 -16.04 -1.83 -0.09
C HIS A 73 -17.18 -2.28 -0.99
N GLU A 74 -18.36 -2.46 -0.41
CA GLU A 74 -19.56 -2.84 -1.17
C GLU A 74 -20.10 -1.69 -2.01
N LYS A 75 -19.73 -0.45 -1.64
CA LYS A 75 -20.12 0.76 -2.38
C LYS A 75 -19.02 1.78 -2.26
N ASN A 76 -19.04 2.80 -3.11
CA ASN A 76 -18.08 3.89 -3.03
C ASN A 76 -18.34 4.69 -1.76
N MET A 77 -17.33 4.78 -0.90
CA MET A 77 -17.42 5.45 0.38
C MET A 77 -16.50 6.67 0.49
N GLY A 78 -15.67 6.90 -0.51
CA GLY A 78 -14.76 8.03 -0.55
C GLY A 78 -13.37 7.71 -0.02
N SER A 79 -12.41 8.58 -0.32
CA SER A 79 -11.01 8.36 0.01
C SER A 79 -10.75 8.35 1.52
N GLY A 80 -11.48 9.17 2.29
CA GLY A 80 -11.34 9.19 3.74
C GLY A 80 -11.71 7.87 4.38
N ALA A 81 -12.85 7.30 3.96
CA ALA A 81 -13.29 6.00 4.46
C ALA A 81 -12.32 4.89 4.03
N ALA A 82 -11.81 4.97 2.79
CA ALA A 82 -10.87 3.98 2.28
C ALA A 82 -9.56 4.01 3.08
N ARG A 83 -9.06 5.19 3.41
CA ARG A 83 -7.87 5.33 4.25
C ARG A 83 -8.10 4.73 5.63
N ASN A 84 -9.26 4.98 6.24
CA ASN A 84 -9.59 4.41 7.53
C ASN A 84 -9.66 2.89 7.48
N THR A 85 -10.24 2.34 6.42
CA THR A 85 -10.30 0.89 6.23
C THR A 85 -8.89 0.29 6.18
N GLY A 86 -8.01 0.92 5.41
CA GLY A 86 -6.62 0.48 5.31
C GLY A 86 -5.88 0.60 6.64
N LEU A 87 -6.08 1.71 7.33
CA LEU A 87 -5.42 1.98 8.60
C LEU A 87 -5.82 0.94 9.66
N GLU A 88 -7.09 0.55 9.71
CA GLU A 88 -7.57 -0.47 10.63
C GLU A 88 -6.93 -1.84 10.36
N ALA A 89 -6.59 -2.12 9.12
CA ALA A 89 -5.96 -3.39 8.72
C ALA A 89 -4.44 -3.35 8.86
N ALA A 90 -3.85 -2.17 9.06
CA ALA A 90 -2.39 -2.03 9.08
C ALA A 90 -1.78 -2.61 10.34
N GLY A 91 -0.73 -3.41 10.17
CA GLY A 91 0.02 -3.99 11.28
C GLY A 91 1.47 -3.56 11.34
N GLY A 92 1.88 -2.63 10.48
CA GLY A 92 3.25 -2.16 10.45
C GLY A 92 3.56 -1.14 11.52
N GLU A 93 4.85 -0.96 11.77
CA GLU A 93 5.32 0.06 12.72
C GLU A 93 4.98 1.46 12.22
N TYR A 94 5.08 1.68 10.91
CA TYR A 94 4.75 2.95 10.26
C TYR A 94 3.75 2.70 9.14
N VAL A 95 2.95 3.72 8.84
CA VAL A 95 1.94 3.66 7.79
C VAL A 95 2.27 4.71 6.72
N ILE A 96 2.25 4.29 5.47
CA ILE A 96 2.47 5.16 4.32
C ILE A 96 1.24 5.07 3.41
N TYR A 97 0.71 6.20 2.99
CA TYR A 97 -0.37 6.24 2.02
C TYR A 97 0.19 6.48 0.63
N CYS A 98 -0.33 5.77 -0.35
CA CYS A 98 0.08 5.94 -1.74
C CYS A 98 -1.17 5.82 -2.62
N ASP A 99 -1.35 6.77 -3.54
CA ASP A 99 -2.48 6.70 -4.47
C ASP A 99 -2.19 5.69 -5.58
N GLY A 100 -3.24 5.04 -6.07
CA GLY A 100 -3.10 4.00 -7.09
C GLY A 100 -2.63 4.49 -8.45
N ASP A 101 -2.55 5.80 -8.65
CA ASP A 101 -2.05 6.41 -9.88
C ASP A 101 -0.62 6.95 -9.76
N ASP A 102 0.01 6.76 -8.60
CA ASP A 102 1.39 7.17 -8.36
C ASP A 102 2.35 6.00 -8.52
N TRP A 103 3.64 6.31 -8.53
CA TRP A 103 4.70 5.31 -8.48
C TRP A 103 5.84 5.84 -7.62
N VAL A 104 6.70 4.94 -7.15
CA VAL A 104 7.75 5.29 -6.20
C VAL A 104 9.09 4.71 -6.65
N ASP A 105 10.18 5.35 -6.22
CA ASP A 105 11.52 4.84 -6.48
C ASP A 105 11.77 3.56 -5.68
N PRO A 106 12.65 2.66 -6.17
CA PRO A 106 12.88 1.37 -5.50
C PRO A 106 13.33 1.45 -4.06
N ASP A 107 14.03 2.51 -3.67
CA ASP A 107 14.56 2.66 -2.31
C ASP A 107 13.77 3.67 -1.47
N MET A 108 12.63 4.15 -1.97
CA MET A 108 11.91 5.24 -1.32
C MET A 108 11.45 4.86 0.09
N TYR A 109 10.83 3.70 0.25
CA TYR A 109 10.25 3.32 1.54
C TYR A 109 11.32 2.98 2.56
N GLU A 110 12.44 2.42 2.12
CA GLU A 110 13.57 2.20 3.00
C GLU A 110 14.10 3.52 3.56
N LYS A 111 14.24 4.52 2.69
CA LYS A 111 14.68 5.85 3.10
C LYS A 111 13.68 6.51 4.03
N LEU A 112 12.39 6.41 3.72
CA LEU A 112 11.34 6.98 4.57
C LEU A 112 11.30 6.31 5.93
N TYR A 113 11.50 4.99 5.98
CA TYR A 113 11.52 4.26 7.24
C TYR A 113 12.67 4.75 8.12
N ILE A 114 13.87 4.86 7.53
CA ILE A 114 15.06 5.32 8.27
C ILE A 114 14.80 6.72 8.82
N LYS A 115 14.27 7.61 7.98
CA LYS A 115 14.00 8.98 8.40
C LYS A 115 12.92 9.04 9.48
N ALA A 116 11.88 8.24 9.36
CA ALA A 116 10.82 8.20 10.37
C ALA A 116 11.35 7.73 11.72
N ARG A 117 12.27 6.76 11.72
CA ARG A 117 12.90 6.29 12.94
C ARG A 117 13.77 7.39 13.57
N GLU A 118 14.55 8.10 12.76
CA GLU A 118 15.39 9.20 13.23
C GLU A 118 14.56 10.32 13.82
N ASP A 119 13.43 10.65 13.20
CA ASP A 119 12.57 11.75 13.62
C ASP A 119 11.51 11.31 14.62
N ASN A 120 11.46 10.03 14.96
CA ASN A 120 10.46 9.45 15.86
C ASN A 120 9.02 9.73 15.40
N ALA A 121 8.80 9.64 14.09
CA ALA A 121 7.48 9.87 13.49
C ALA A 121 6.63 8.60 13.56
N ASP A 122 5.31 8.76 13.60
CA ASP A 122 4.37 7.64 13.61
C ASP A 122 3.79 7.34 12.24
N ILE A 123 3.60 8.38 11.43
CA ILE A 123 2.98 8.26 10.11
C ILE A 123 3.81 9.06 9.12
N VAL A 124 4.10 8.45 7.98
CA VAL A 124 4.79 9.12 6.88
C VAL A 124 3.86 9.07 5.68
N MET A 125 3.69 10.21 5.01
CA MET A 125 2.88 10.29 3.81
C MET A 125 3.78 10.40 2.60
N CYS A 126 3.45 9.58 1.59
CA CYS A 126 4.11 9.64 0.30
C CYS A 126 3.38 10.70 -0.53
N ASP A 127 4.04 11.82 -0.75
CA ASP A 127 3.45 12.97 -1.42
C ASP A 127 4.28 13.34 -2.64
N TYR A 128 3.65 13.40 -3.79
CA TYR A 128 4.30 13.75 -5.06
C TYR A 128 3.63 14.94 -5.69
#